data_59aa616681b5935695ef01ba0d4b75ca
#
_entry.id   59aa616681b5935695ef01ba0d4b75ca
#
_cell.length_a   1.000
_cell.length_b   1.000
_cell.length_c   1.000
_cell.angle_alpha   90.00
_cell.angle_beta   90.00
_cell.angle_gamma   90.00
#
_symmetry.space_group_name_H-M   'P 1'
#
loop_
_entity.id
_entity.type
_entity.pdbx_description
1 polymer ?
#
loop_
_entity_poly.entity_id
_entity_poly.type
_entity_poly.pdbx_seq_one_letter_code
_entity_poly.pdbx_strand_id
1 'polypeptide(L)'
;MPTGSISPNVMIPEHRLAVLLDQVKDSWVSKCLYHNTSDSPSLYLDHQCDREDFPLRTILELRHHLDEVWFLKFSNDGTMLATTGKDQRINVYDTANYTRRFTLEDHESGVCYLAWSPDDTKLVSCSQDNSAKLWDMTVSI
;
A
#
# COMPACT_ATOMS: atom_id res chain seq x y z
N MET A 1 -22.88 49.43 -36.29
CA MET A 1 -22.78 48.43 -35.23
C MET A 1 -21.34 48.41 -34.78
N PRO A 2 -21.00 48.74 -33.52
CA PRO A 2 -19.61 48.69 -33.08
C PRO A 2 -19.21 47.23 -32.86
N THR A 3 -18.26 46.79 -33.63
CA THR A 3 -17.53 45.55 -33.38
C THR A 3 -16.62 45.78 -32.18
N GLY A 4 -17.09 45.44 -31.00
CA GLY A 4 -16.28 45.49 -29.80
C GLY A 4 -15.15 44.48 -29.90
N SER A 5 -13.93 44.96 -30.18
CA SER A 5 -12.74 44.12 -30.05
C SER A 5 -12.51 43.80 -28.55
N ILE A 6 -12.60 42.54 -28.19
CA ILE A 6 -12.28 42.05 -26.86
C ILE A 6 -10.78 42.30 -26.62
N SER A 7 -10.45 43.04 -25.53
CA SER A 7 -9.07 43.29 -25.19
C SER A 7 -8.30 41.99 -24.98
N PRO A 8 -7.05 41.86 -25.50
CA PRO A 8 -6.23 40.65 -25.34
C PRO A 8 -6.02 40.20 -23.89
N ASN A 9 -6.15 41.15 -22.93
CA ASN A 9 -6.03 40.88 -21.50
C ASN A 9 -7.26 40.16 -20.87
N VAL A 10 -8.34 39.98 -21.66
CA VAL A 10 -9.58 39.32 -21.23
C VAL A 10 -9.68 37.91 -21.83
N MET A 11 -8.75 37.53 -22.72
CA MET A 11 -8.73 36.19 -23.27
C MET A 11 -8.26 35.17 -22.24
N ILE A 12 -9.08 34.17 -21.98
CA ILE A 12 -8.72 33.02 -21.15
C ILE A 12 -7.58 32.28 -21.86
N PRO A 13 -6.44 32.00 -21.20
CA PRO A 13 -5.36 31.21 -21.79
C PRO A 13 -5.86 29.87 -22.34
N GLU A 14 -5.25 29.41 -23.43
CA GLU A 14 -5.53 28.07 -23.96
C GLU A 14 -5.39 27.01 -22.86
N HIS A 15 -6.29 26.05 -22.85
CA HIS A 15 -6.40 24.99 -21.83
C HIS A 15 -6.75 25.42 -20.41
N ARG A 16 -7.00 26.73 -20.16
CA ARG A 16 -7.34 27.20 -18.79
C ARG A 16 -8.58 26.52 -18.23
N LEU A 17 -9.58 26.26 -19.07
CA LEU A 17 -10.80 25.56 -18.67
C LEU A 17 -10.48 24.12 -18.23
N ALA A 18 -9.66 23.40 -18.97
CA ALA A 18 -9.24 22.04 -18.61
C ALA A 18 -8.54 22.01 -17.25
N VAL A 19 -7.59 22.93 -17.04
CA VAL A 19 -6.88 23.06 -15.77
C VAL A 19 -7.83 23.37 -14.61
N LEU A 20 -8.83 24.24 -14.81
CA LEU A 20 -9.82 24.56 -13.77
C LEU A 20 -10.72 23.36 -13.47
N LEU A 21 -11.11 22.58 -14.46
CA LEU A 21 -11.92 21.38 -14.28
C LEU A 21 -11.12 20.29 -13.53
N ASP A 22 -9.84 20.12 -13.83
CA ASP A 22 -8.99 19.20 -13.10
C ASP A 22 -8.79 19.64 -11.63
N GLN A 23 -8.60 20.94 -11.38
CA GLN A 23 -8.56 21.47 -10.02
C GLN A 23 -9.85 21.24 -9.23
N VAL A 24 -11.01 21.31 -9.88
CA VAL A 24 -12.31 20.99 -9.25
C VAL A 24 -12.37 19.50 -8.90
N LYS A 25 -11.97 18.60 -9.81
CA LYS A 25 -11.92 17.17 -9.54
C LYS A 25 -11.01 16.86 -8.35
N ASP A 26 -9.79 17.39 -8.35
CA ASP A 26 -8.82 17.20 -7.26
C ASP A 26 -9.36 17.72 -5.93
N SER A 27 -10.09 18.86 -5.95
CA SER A 27 -10.74 19.40 -4.75
C SER A 27 -11.86 18.49 -4.23
N TRP A 28 -12.60 17.79 -5.10
CA TRP A 28 -13.63 16.85 -4.67
C TRP A 28 -12.99 15.60 -4.05
N VAL A 29 -11.98 15.05 -4.70
CA VAL A 29 -11.23 13.88 -4.20
C VAL A 29 -10.58 14.19 -2.85
N SER A 30 -9.91 15.33 -2.72
CA SER A 30 -9.21 15.72 -1.48
C SER A 30 -10.12 15.93 -0.27
N LYS A 31 -11.40 16.24 -0.51
CA LYS A 31 -12.41 16.40 0.54
C LYS A 31 -13.15 15.10 0.87
N CYS A 32 -13.02 14.08 0.03
CA CYS A 32 -13.69 12.81 0.23
C CYS A 32 -12.87 11.91 1.16
N LEU A 33 -13.44 11.54 2.30
CA LEU A 33 -12.79 10.66 3.29
C LEU A 33 -12.74 9.18 2.85
N TYR A 34 -13.57 8.81 1.88
CA TYR A 34 -13.74 7.41 1.46
C TYR A 34 -13.21 7.13 0.05
N HIS A 35 -12.55 8.11 -0.59
CA HIS A 35 -12.00 7.93 -1.92
C HIS A 35 -10.76 7.02 -1.88
N ASN A 36 -10.90 5.80 -2.41
CA ASN A 36 -9.86 4.78 -2.43
C ASN A 36 -9.63 4.18 -3.82
N THR A 37 -10.24 4.76 -4.86
CA THR A 37 -10.09 4.32 -6.25
C THR A 37 -9.08 5.19 -7.00
N SER A 38 -8.39 4.59 -7.97
CA SER A 38 -7.52 5.31 -8.89
C SER A 38 -8.29 6.07 -9.98
N ASP A 39 -9.61 5.88 -10.03
CA ASP A 39 -10.43 6.45 -11.07
C ASP A 39 -10.68 7.95 -10.84
N SER A 40 -10.45 8.74 -11.87
CA SER A 40 -10.75 10.17 -11.83
C SER A 40 -12.27 10.39 -11.81
N PRO A 41 -12.80 11.22 -10.89
CA PRO A 41 -14.23 11.46 -10.82
C PRO A 41 -14.75 12.09 -12.11
N SER A 42 -15.98 11.68 -12.52
CA SER A 42 -16.67 12.24 -13.67
C SER A 42 -17.12 13.67 -13.37
N LEU A 43 -17.06 14.55 -14.37
CA LEU A 43 -17.66 15.89 -14.29
C LEU A 43 -19.16 15.89 -14.57
N TYR A 44 -19.72 14.76 -15.02
CA TYR A 44 -21.15 14.64 -15.34
C TYR A 44 -21.98 14.08 -14.18
N LEU A 45 -21.34 13.56 -13.16
CA LEU A 45 -21.96 12.99 -11.98
C LEU A 45 -21.31 13.54 -10.73
N ASP A 46 -22.10 13.77 -9.69
CA ASP A 46 -21.55 14.12 -8.39
C ASP A 46 -20.64 13.00 -7.89
N HIS A 47 -19.53 13.41 -7.28
CA HIS A 47 -18.61 12.45 -6.67
C HIS A 47 -19.28 11.78 -5.47
N GLN A 48 -19.55 10.49 -5.60
CA GLN A 48 -20.15 9.66 -4.56
C GLN A 48 -19.18 8.53 -4.21
N CYS A 49 -18.60 8.59 -3.02
CA CYS A 49 -17.91 7.46 -2.41
C CYS A 49 -18.71 7.05 -1.18
N ASP A 50 -19.22 5.83 -1.19
CA ASP A 50 -19.99 5.33 -0.07
C ASP A 50 -19.05 4.77 1.00
N ARG A 51 -19.45 4.90 2.26
CA ARG A 51 -18.75 4.27 3.38
C ARG A 51 -18.72 2.75 3.24
N GLU A 52 -19.70 2.17 2.57
CA GLU A 52 -19.79 0.72 2.33
C GLU A 52 -18.73 0.21 1.33
N ASP A 53 -18.17 1.08 0.49
CA ASP A 53 -17.06 0.77 -0.41
C ASP A 53 -15.71 0.67 0.33
N PHE A 54 -15.67 1.12 1.58
CA PHE A 54 -14.49 1.00 2.43
C PHE A 54 -14.41 -0.43 3.02
N PRO A 55 -13.22 -1.05 3.08
CA PRO A 55 -13.09 -2.41 3.60
C PRO A 55 -13.43 -2.46 5.10
N LEU A 56 -14.67 -2.84 5.41
CA LEU A 56 -15.20 -2.92 6.78
C LEU A 56 -15.11 -4.32 7.37
N ARG A 57 -14.76 -5.32 6.57
CA ARG A 57 -14.75 -6.73 6.99
C ARG A 57 -13.37 -7.32 6.88
N THR A 58 -12.96 -8.02 7.93
CA THR A 58 -11.81 -8.92 7.87
C THR A 58 -12.16 -10.09 6.95
N ILE A 59 -11.39 -10.27 5.87
CA ILE A 59 -11.55 -11.39 4.92
C ILE A 59 -10.74 -12.61 5.35
N LEU A 60 -9.61 -12.40 6.03
CA LEU A 60 -8.74 -13.48 6.48
C LEU A 60 -7.98 -13.06 7.73
N GLU A 61 -7.78 -14.01 8.63
CA GLU A 61 -6.98 -13.84 9.83
C GLU A 61 -5.87 -14.90 9.86
N LEU A 62 -4.62 -14.47 9.96
CA LEU A 62 -3.45 -15.34 10.03
C LEU A 62 -3.04 -15.53 11.50
N ARG A 63 -3.34 -16.70 12.07
CA ARG A 63 -3.09 -17.02 13.49
C ARG A 63 -1.93 -18.00 13.67
N HIS A 64 -0.77 -17.71 13.06
CA HIS A 64 0.39 -18.59 13.16
C HIS A 64 1.46 -18.12 14.16
N HIS A 65 1.38 -16.86 14.61
CA HIS A 65 2.22 -16.37 15.70
C HIS A 65 1.66 -16.81 17.06
N LEU A 66 2.56 -17.10 18.00
CA LEU A 66 2.20 -17.52 19.35
C LEU A 66 2.11 -16.37 20.34
N ASP A 67 2.61 -15.20 19.95
CA ASP A 67 2.63 -13.96 20.77
C ASP A 67 2.39 -12.76 19.83
N GLU A 68 2.67 -11.56 20.30
CA GLU A 68 2.46 -10.29 19.59
C GLU A 68 3.15 -10.26 18.23
N VAL A 69 2.43 -9.82 17.20
CA VAL A 69 2.99 -9.52 15.87
C VAL A 69 3.43 -8.06 15.86
N TRP A 70 4.71 -7.82 15.58
CA TRP A 70 5.27 -6.47 15.64
C TRP A 70 5.47 -5.83 14.29
N PHE A 71 5.76 -6.63 13.26
CA PHE A 71 6.02 -6.08 11.94
C PHE A 71 5.57 -7.02 10.82
N LEU A 72 5.20 -6.43 9.69
CA LEU A 72 4.90 -7.15 8.47
C LEU A 72 5.42 -6.39 7.25
N LYS A 73 5.79 -7.13 6.20
CA LYS A 73 6.26 -6.53 4.94
C LYS A 73 5.93 -7.45 3.77
N PHE A 74 5.31 -6.88 2.74
CA PHE A 74 5.19 -7.55 1.44
C PHE A 74 6.53 -7.55 0.70
N SER A 75 6.80 -8.58 -0.10
CA SER A 75 7.85 -8.58 -1.11
C SER A 75 7.63 -7.45 -2.12
N ASN A 76 8.68 -7.05 -2.86
CA ASN A 76 8.56 -5.95 -3.83
C ASN A 76 7.63 -6.31 -5.00
N ASP A 77 7.60 -7.57 -5.40
CA ASP A 77 6.69 -8.12 -6.42
C ASP A 77 5.27 -8.40 -5.89
N GLY A 78 5.06 -8.30 -4.57
CA GLY A 78 3.79 -8.53 -3.91
C GLY A 78 3.38 -10.00 -3.80
N THR A 79 4.22 -10.96 -4.19
CA THR A 79 3.88 -12.41 -4.17
C THR A 79 4.01 -13.05 -2.80
N MET A 80 4.79 -12.45 -1.89
CA MET A 80 5.02 -12.95 -0.54
C MET A 80 4.73 -11.89 0.52
N LEU A 81 4.30 -12.35 1.69
CA LEU A 81 4.12 -11.55 2.89
C LEU A 81 4.95 -12.16 4.01
N ALA A 82 5.86 -11.40 4.60
CA ALA A 82 6.60 -11.80 5.79
C ALA A 82 6.06 -11.07 7.03
N THR A 83 5.90 -11.81 8.13
CA THR A 83 5.44 -11.28 9.43
C THR A 83 6.38 -11.70 10.53
N THR A 84 6.58 -10.85 11.53
CA THR A 84 7.46 -11.10 12.68
C THR A 84 6.83 -10.65 13.97
N GLY A 85 7.31 -11.19 15.08
CA GLY A 85 6.77 -10.86 16.37
C GLY A 85 7.68 -11.22 17.53
N LYS A 86 7.10 -11.14 18.70
CA LYS A 86 7.73 -11.43 19.98
C LYS A 86 8.06 -12.92 20.16
N ASP A 87 7.38 -13.79 19.43
CA ASP A 87 7.57 -15.24 19.47
C ASP A 87 8.85 -15.72 18.75
N GLN A 88 9.76 -14.78 18.36
CA GLN A 88 11.07 -15.05 17.76
C GLN A 88 10.99 -15.61 16.31
N ARG A 89 9.77 -15.77 15.76
CA ARG A 89 9.51 -16.39 14.48
C ARG A 89 9.32 -15.36 13.38
N ILE A 90 9.71 -15.75 12.16
CA ILE A 90 9.35 -15.06 10.95
C ILE A 90 8.49 -16.02 10.14
N ASN A 91 7.23 -15.67 9.92
CA ASN A 91 6.35 -16.44 9.05
C ASN A 91 6.26 -15.78 7.69
N VAL A 92 6.46 -16.58 6.62
CA VAL A 92 6.35 -16.12 5.24
C VAL A 92 5.18 -16.84 4.57
N TYR A 93 4.31 -16.04 3.97
CA TYR A 93 3.08 -16.49 3.31
C TYR A 93 3.12 -16.21 1.82
N ASP A 94 2.50 -17.07 1.04
CA ASP A 94 2.14 -16.80 -0.34
C ASP A 94 0.90 -15.89 -0.38
N THR A 95 0.93 -14.79 -1.12
CA THR A 95 -0.18 -13.83 -1.16
C THR A 95 -1.37 -14.27 -2.01
N ALA A 96 -1.18 -15.25 -2.91
CA ALA A 96 -2.27 -15.73 -3.76
C ALA A 96 -3.36 -16.47 -2.95
N ASN A 97 -2.95 -17.19 -1.91
CA ASN A 97 -3.85 -18.00 -1.08
C ASN A 97 -3.60 -17.86 0.42
N TYR A 98 -2.64 -17.02 0.82
CA TYR A 98 -2.20 -16.79 2.19
C TYR A 98 -1.80 -18.06 2.94
N THR A 99 -1.33 -19.06 2.23
CA THR A 99 -0.72 -20.24 2.85
C THR A 99 0.68 -19.94 3.35
N ARG A 100 1.00 -20.45 4.53
CA ARG A 100 2.35 -20.31 5.09
C ARG A 100 3.33 -21.18 4.33
N ARG A 101 4.33 -20.58 3.69
CA ARG A 101 5.39 -21.27 2.95
C ARG A 101 6.58 -21.64 3.83
N PHE A 102 7.00 -20.68 4.68
CA PHE A 102 8.18 -20.84 5.53
C PHE A 102 7.90 -20.34 6.93
N THR A 103 8.56 -20.96 7.91
CA THR A 103 8.74 -20.44 9.25
C THR A 103 10.24 -20.44 9.54
N LEU A 104 10.82 -19.28 9.77
CA LEU A 104 12.24 -19.09 10.04
C LEU A 104 12.40 -18.92 11.55
N GLU A 105 13.11 -19.85 12.19
CA GLU A 105 13.28 -19.94 13.63
C GLU A 105 14.78 -20.06 13.95
N ASP A 106 15.46 -18.93 14.15
CA ASP A 106 16.89 -18.94 14.52
C ASP A 106 17.25 -17.74 15.42
N HIS A 107 16.32 -16.76 15.57
CA HIS A 107 16.48 -15.67 16.51
C HIS A 107 16.20 -16.14 17.94
N GLU A 108 16.99 -15.64 18.88
CA GLU A 108 16.88 -15.95 20.32
C GLU A 108 15.94 -14.98 21.06
N SER A 109 15.46 -13.93 20.39
CA SER A 109 14.51 -12.95 20.94
C SER A 109 13.58 -12.43 19.88
N GLY A 110 12.62 -11.58 20.27
CA GLY A 110 11.60 -11.05 19.35
C GLY A 110 12.19 -10.32 18.15
N VAL A 111 11.62 -10.55 16.98
CA VAL A 111 12.06 -9.97 15.72
C VAL A 111 11.31 -8.67 15.46
N CYS A 112 12.06 -7.55 15.40
CA CYS A 112 11.49 -6.21 15.36
C CYS A 112 11.23 -5.68 13.95
N TYR A 113 12.04 -6.08 12.97
CA TYR A 113 12.01 -5.49 11.64
C TYR A 113 12.42 -6.48 10.54
N LEU A 114 11.90 -6.24 9.33
CA LEU A 114 12.20 -7.01 8.12
C LEU A 114 12.45 -6.09 6.93
N ALA A 115 13.33 -6.52 6.03
CA ALA A 115 13.50 -5.90 4.71
C ALA A 115 13.74 -6.99 3.65
N TRP A 116 13.07 -6.88 2.51
CA TRP A 116 13.31 -7.70 1.34
C TRP A 116 14.43 -7.10 0.48
N SER A 117 15.22 -7.94 -0.15
CA SER A 117 16.14 -7.50 -1.20
C SER A 117 15.33 -7.02 -2.42
N PRO A 118 15.91 -6.16 -3.28
CA PRO A 118 15.21 -5.63 -4.46
C PRO A 118 14.72 -6.70 -5.45
N ASP A 119 15.37 -7.84 -5.47
CA ASP A 119 15.06 -9.02 -6.31
C ASP A 119 14.21 -10.08 -5.58
N ASP A 120 13.76 -9.79 -4.35
CA ASP A 120 12.98 -10.66 -3.48
C ASP A 120 13.60 -12.06 -3.19
N THR A 121 14.87 -12.24 -3.54
CA THR A 121 15.59 -13.49 -3.30
C THR A 121 16.06 -13.65 -1.85
N LYS A 122 16.16 -12.53 -1.12
CA LYS A 122 16.69 -12.52 0.24
C LYS A 122 15.79 -11.69 1.16
N LEU A 123 15.78 -12.09 2.43
CA LEU A 123 15.10 -11.38 3.51
C LEU A 123 16.11 -11.07 4.61
N VAL A 124 16.13 -9.85 5.12
CA VAL A 124 16.93 -9.46 6.29
C VAL A 124 16.00 -9.22 7.46
N SER A 125 16.36 -9.74 8.62
CA SER A 125 15.63 -9.52 9.88
C SER A 125 16.54 -8.91 10.93
N CYS A 126 15.97 -8.09 11.83
CA CYS A 126 16.62 -7.55 13.02
C CYS A 126 15.86 -7.95 14.28
N SER A 127 16.57 -8.37 15.30
CA SER A 127 15.99 -8.86 16.55
C SER A 127 16.55 -8.15 17.79
N GLN A 128 15.84 -8.30 18.87
CA GLN A 128 16.27 -7.89 20.22
C GLN A 128 17.42 -8.75 20.77
N ASP A 129 17.79 -9.84 20.09
CA ASP A 129 19.00 -10.63 20.40
C ASP A 129 20.31 -9.93 19.98
N ASN A 130 20.21 -8.66 19.54
CA ASN A 130 21.31 -7.82 19.06
C ASN A 130 21.93 -8.32 17.72
N SER A 131 21.23 -9.16 16.99
CA SER A 131 21.68 -9.67 15.70
C SER A 131 20.77 -9.25 14.54
N ALA A 132 21.35 -9.20 13.36
CA ALA A 132 20.62 -9.17 12.09
C ALA A 132 20.97 -10.43 11.32
N LYS A 133 19.94 -11.10 10.74
CA LYS A 133 20.10 -12.34 9.97
C LYS A 133 19.64 -12.15 8.54
N LEU A 134 20.39 -12.77 7.63
CA LEU A 134 20.09 -12.79 6.21
C LEU A 134 19.59 -14.19 5.84
N TRP A 135 18.42 -14.24 5.22
CA TRP A 135 17.74 -15.47 4.82
C TRP A 135 17.71 -15.58 3.30
N ASP A 136 18.02 -16.74 2.76
CA ASP A 136 17.87 -17.02 1.35
C ASP A 136 16.48 -17.64 1.10
N MET A 137 15.66 -16.95 0.30
CA MET A 137 14.29 -17.33 0.02
C MET A 137 14.14 -18.20 -1.23
N THR A 138 15.24 -18.47 -1.93
CA THR A 138 15.25 -19.28 -3.16
C THR A 138 15.34 -20.79 -2.85
N VAL A 139 15.77 -21.15 -1.66
CA VAL A 139 15.96 -22.56 -1.26
C VAL A 139 14.61 -23.10 -0.77
N SER A 140 14.00 -23.98 -1.55
CA SER A 140 12.90 -24.83 -1.09
C SER A 140 13.48 -25.91 -0.15
N ILE A 141 13.12 -25.86 1.12
CA ILE A 141 13.43 -26.91 2.12
C ILE A 141 12.47 -28.08 1.92
#